data_5f0d714eb42fec059f06f5e26bba7a48
#
_entry.id   5f0d714eb42fec059f06f5e26bba7a48
#
_cell.length_a   1.000
_cell.length_b   1.000
_cell.length_c   1.000
_cell.angle_alpha   90.00
_cell.angle_beta   90.00
_cell.angle_gamma   90.00
#
_symmetry.space_group_name_H-M   'P 1'
#
loop_
_entity.id
_entity.type
_entity.pdbx_description
1 polymer ?
#
loop_
_entity_poly.entity_id
_entity_poly.type
_entity_poly.pdbx_seq_one_letter_code
_entity_poly.pdbx_strand_id
1 'polypeptide(L)'
;LHLNGRICQEELDAMNRKEEGDVLASDLKYLDDNANGCILIRGEMLSPKSGHADVLGIHLKKEGDYRICMKMRTQLGGLAQIPVSVYCNNTLKTMISIQGSEGKWLETDRELDHMMAGNHYIKFYYGANGLEIDQIRIYQM
;
A
#
# COMPACT_ATOMS: atom_id res chain seq x y z
N LEU A 1 8.91 11.45 11.99
CA LEU A 1 9.23 11.68 11.44
C LEU A 1 9.43 11.66 10.99
N HIS A 2 9.46 11.34 11.29
CA HIS A 2 9.80 11.54 10.68
C HIS A 2 10.11 11.32 10.18
N LEU A 3 10.27 10.65 10.25
CA LEU A 3 10.67 10.72 9.83
C LEU A 3 11.13 10.53 9.55
N ASN A 4 11.40 10.16 9.75
CA ASN A 4 11.76 10.16 9.46
C ASN A 4 11.86 9.59 9.48
N GLY A 5 11.73 8.93 9.89
CA GLY A 5 11.74 8.62 9.94
C GLY A 5 11.30 8.19 10.50
N ARG A 6 11.23 7.77 10.91
CA ARG A 6 10.87 7.68 11.24
C ARG A 6 10.32 7.32 11.45
N ILE A 7 10.21 6.84 11.87
CA ILE A 7 9.83 6.94 11.90
C ILE A 7 9.88 6.71 12.26
N CYS A 8 10.01 6.43 12.68
CA CYS A 8 10.12 6.56 12.69
C CYS A 8 10.01 6.48 13.19
N GLN A 9 10.13 6.36 13.71
CA GLN A 9 10.06 6.59 13.78
C GLN A 9 10.00 7.25 13.95
N GLU A 10 9.93 7.23 14.37
CA GLU A 10 9.90 7.97 14.10
C GLU A 10 9.33 8.44 13.78
N GLU A 11 9.39 8.23 13.83
CA GLU A 11 9.03 8.65 13.13
C GLU A 11 8.40 8.37 13.06
N LEU A 12 8.39 8.13 13.48
CA LEU A 12 7.98 7.84 13.21
C LEU A 12 7.50 7.96 13.74
N ASP A 13 7.45 7.94 14.10
CA ASP A 13 7.20 8.27 14.25
C ASP A 13 6.63 8.92 14.52
N ALA A 14 6.29 8.85 14.93
CA ALA A 14 6.08 9.50 14.86
C ALA A 14 5.36 9.97 14.77
N MET A 15 5.30 10.05 14.92
CA MET A 15 4.99 10.33 14.47
C MET A 15 4.33 10.42 14.63
N ASN A 16 4.11 10.35 15.02
CA ASN A 16 3.72 10.52 14.91
C ASN A 16 3.15 10.90 15.15
N ARG A 17 3.50 10.63 16.00
CA ARG A 17 2.66 11.33 15.98
C ARG A 17 1.72 11.21 15.14
N LYS A 18 1.04 11.45 15.28
CA LYS A 18 0.16 11.26 14.42
C LYS A 18 -0.02 12.22 13.51
N GLU A 19 0.64 12.42 12.60
CA GLU A 19 0.53 13.33 11.79
C GLU A 19 0.29 12.79 10.56
N GLU A 20 -0.12 13.45 9.70
CA GLU A 20 -0.46 13.26 8.50
C GLU A 20 -0.25 12.02 7.89
N GLY A 21 -1.02 11.15 7.76
CA GLY A 21 -0.93 9.90 7.09
C GLY A 21 -0.17 8.85 7.88
N ASP A 22 0.56 9.28 8.87
CA ASP A 22 1.31 8.34 9.68
C ASP A 22 0.57 8.08 10.96
N VAL A 23 0.48 6.82 11.35
CA VAL A 23 -0.11 6.42 12.61
C VAL A 23 0.90 5.62 13.39
N LEU A 24 0.72 5.59 14.70
CA LEU A 24 1.60 4.80 15.53
C LEU A 24 1.32 3.32 15.32
N ALA A 25 2.37 2.51 15.39
CA ALA A 25 2.23 1.07 15.18
C ALA A 25 1.19 0.46 16.10
N SER A 26 1.09 0.95 17.33
CA SER A 26 0.15 0.39 18.28
C SER A 26 -1.31 0.66 17.93
N ASP A 27 -1.55 1.62 17.03
CA ASP A 27 -2.91 1.98 16.64
C ASP A 27 -3.38 1.26 15.38
N LEU A 28 -2.51 0.49 14.75
CA LEU A 28 -2.87 -0.19 13.51
C LEU A 28 -3.55 -1.50 13.78
N LYS A 29 -4.57 -1.79 13.00
CA LYS A 29 -5.13 -3.12 12.95
C LYS A 29 -4.35 -3.89 11.89
N TYR A 30 -3.91 -5.07 12.24
CA TYR A 30 -3.11 -5.87 11.32
C TYR A 30 -3.98 -6.88 10.61
N LEU A 31 -3.89 -6.89 9.29
CA LEU A 31 -4.59 -7.85 8.45
C LEU A 31 -3.75 -9.12 8.40
N ASP A 32 -4.38 -10.25 8.65
CA ASP A 32 -3.70 -11.54 8.60
C ASP A 32 -3.82 -12.14 7.21
N ASP A 33 -2.81 -12.88 6.81
CA ASP A 33 -2.90 -13.67 5.61
C ASP A 33 -3.86 -14.84 5.87
N ASN A 34 -4.52 -15.29 4.81
CA ASN A 34 -5.40 -16.44 4.93
C ASN A 34 -4.58 -17.72 4.80
N ALA A 35 -5.25 -18.87 4.74
CA ALA A 35 -4.58 -20.16 4.69
C ALA A 35 -3.66 -20.32 3.48
N ASN A 36 -3.83 -19.48 2.46
CA ASN A 36 -3.02 -19.55 1.23
C ASN A 36 -1.89 -18.54 1.23
N GLY A 37 -1.67 -17.83 2.35
CA GLY A 37 -0.62 -16.83 2.42
C GLY A 37 -0.94 -15.57 1.63
N CYS A 38 -2.21 -15.20 1.55
CA CYS A 38 -2.64 -14.03 0.78
C CYS A 38 -3.34 -13.05 1.71
N ILE A 39 -2.88 -11.80 1.68
CA ILE A 39 -3.55 -10.72 2.39
C ILE A 39 -4.42 -9.98 1.39
N LEU A 40 -5.68 -9.79 1.72
CA LEU A 40 -6.62 -9.07 0.87
C LEU A 40 -6.92 -7.72 1.49
N ILE A 41 -6.68 -6.66 0.73
CA ILE A 41 -7.02 -5.30 1.11
C ILE A 41 -8.13 -4.86 0.18
N ARG A 42 -9.30 -4.54 0.75
CA ARG A 42 -10.44 -4.14 -0.05
C ARG A 42 -10.35 -2.65 -0.35
N GLY A 43 -10.83 -2.27 -1.52
CA GLY A 43 -10.77 -0.88 -1.95
C GLY A 43 -11.47 0.09 -1.01
N GLU A 44 -12.52 -0.38 -0.34
CA GLU A 44 -13.26 0.47 0.60
C GLU A 44 -12.44 0.86 1.84
N MET A 45 -11.32 0.18 2.07
CA MET A 45 -10.42 0.52 3.17
C MET A 45 -9.45 1.62 2.80
N LEU A 46 -9.48 2.09 1.55
CA LEU A 46 -8.49 3.00 1.02
C LEU A 46 -9.13 4.30 0.55
N SER A 47 -8.34 5.37 0.56
CA SER A 47 -8.80 6.71 0.13
C SER A 47 -7.82 7.27 -0.89
N PRO A 48 -7.92 6.83 -2.15
CA PRO A 48 -6.93 7.20 -3.16
C PRO A 48 -7.14 8.62 -3.70
N LYS A 49 -6.58 9.58 -3.00
CA LYS A 49 -6.62 10.99 -3.37
C LYS A 49 -5.21 11.52 -3.54
N SER A 50 -5.03 12.42 -4.46
CA SER A 50 -3.73 13.04 -4.71
C SER A 50 -3.11 13.58 -3.42
N GLY A 51 -1.88 13.20 -3.15
CA GLY A 51 -1.16 13.66 -1.97
C GLY A 51 -1.54 12.96 -0.68
N HIS A 52 -2.45 12.00 -0.74
CA HIS A 52 -2.89 11.24 0.44
C HIS A 52 -2.12 9.92 0.51
N ALA A 53 -1.94 9.44 1.73
CA ALA A 53 -1.34 8.13 1.93
C ALA A 53 -2.20 7.30 2.86
N ASP A 54 -2.42 6.04 2.50
CA ASP A 54 -3.09 5.08 3.37
C ASP A 54 -2.05 4.17 3.99
N VAL A 55 -2.13 3.98 5.29
CA VAL A 55 -1.19 3.13 6.04
C VAL A 55 -1.96 1.98 6.67
N LEU A 56 -1.50 0.78 6.41
CA LEU A 56 -2.14 -0.43 6.92
C LEU A 56 -1.11 -1.33 7.56
N GLY A 57 -1.53 -2.05 8.59
CA GLY A 57 -0.70 -3.10 9.16
C GLY A 57 -1.04 -4.43 8.52
N ILE A 58 -0.02 -5.24 8.27
CA ILE A 58 -0.21 -6.61 7.79
C ILE A 58 0.61 -7.54 8.64
N HIS A 59 0.11 -8.76 8.81
CA HIS A 59 0.81 -9.80 9.56
C HIS A 59 1.08 -10.97 8.62
N LEU A 60 2.35 -11.29 8.41
CA LEU A 60 2.75 -12.38 7.54
C LEU A 60 3.15 -13.58 8.38
N LYS A 61 2.59 -14.73 8.09
CA LYS A 61 2.88 -15.95 8.83
C LYS A 61 4.20 -16.56 8.44
N LYS A 62 4.65 -16.34 7.21
CA LYS A 62 5.86 -16.96 6.70
C LYS A 62 6.79 -15.94 6.09
N GLU A 63 8.08 -16.14 6.30
CA GLU A 63 9.09 -15.42 5.57
C GLU A 63 9.13 -15.89 4.13
N GLY A 64 9.39 -15.01 3.21
CA GLY A 64 9.53 -15.37 1.80
C GLY A 64 9.46 -14.17 0.89
N ASP A 65 9.42 -14.46 -0.40
CA ASP A 65 9.30 -13.42 -1.40
C ASP A 65 7.82 -13.19 -1.68
N TYR A 66 7.44 -11.93 -1.70
CA TYR A 66 6.03 -11.54 -1.84
C TYR A 66 5.82 -10.68 -3.07
N ARG A 67 4.61 -10.73 -3.58
CA ARG A 67 4.17 -9.89 -4.69
C ARG A 67 2.93 -9.15 -4.29
N ILE A 68 2.66 -8.05 -4.99
CA ILE A 68 1.46 -7.27 -4.81
C ILE A 68 0.72 -7.19 -6.15
N CYS A 69 -0.57 -7.47 -6.11
CA CYS A 69 -1.44 -7.37 -7.27
C CYS A 69 -2.54 -6.38 -6.95
N MET A 70 -2.65 -5.34 -7.76
CA MET A 70 -3.62 -4.27 -7.54
C MET A 70 -4.63 -4.26 -8.68
N LYS A 71 -5.91 -4.34 -8.34
CA LYS A 71 -7.00 -4.22 -9.31
C LYS A 71 -7.56 -2.82 -9.22
N MET A 72 -7.32 -2.03 -10.25
CA MET A 72 -7.57 -0.60 -10.26
C MET A 72 -8.19 -0.16 -11.57
N ARG A 73 -8.83 0.99 -11.54
CA ARG A 73 -9.29 1.64 -12.77
C ARG A 73 -9.35 3.16 -12.57
N THR A 74 -9.48 3.87 -13.67
CA THR A 74 -9.83 5.29 -13.64
C THR A 74 -10.81 5.56 -14.77
N GLN A 75 -11.68 6.54 -14.57
CA GLN A 75 -12.60 6.96 -15.62
C GLN A 75 -11.90 7.86 -16.65
N LEU A 76 -10.68 8.28 -16.36
CA LEU A 76 -9.93 9.18 -17.21
C LEU A 76 -9.47 8.48 -18.48
N GLY A 77 -9.19 9.28 -19.51
CA GLY A 77 -8.78 8.76 -20.80
C GLY A 77 -7.31 8.37 -20.85
N GLY A 78 -6.89 7.84 -21.98
CA GLY A 78 -5.63 7.12 -22.12
C GLY A 78 -4.36 7.89 -21.87
N LEU A 79 -4.40 9.23 -21.88
CA LEU A 79 -3.20 10.00 -21.58
C LEU A 79 -2.99 10.24 -20.09
N ALA A 80 -3.97 9.92 -19.26
CA ALA A 80 -3.84 10.09 -17.82
C ALA A 80 -2.93 9.02 -17.24
N GLN A 81 -2.14 9.40 -16.25
CA GLN A 81 -1.30 8.46 -15.51
C GLN A 81 -1.47 8.72 -14.04
N ILE A 82 -1.68 7.66 -13.28
CA ILE A 82 -1.89 7.77 -11.83
C ILE A 82 -0.85 6.88 -11.15
N PRO A 83 0.18 7.49 -10.55
CA PRO A 83 1.20 6.70 -9.87
C PRO A 83 0.79 6.40 -8.44
N VAL A 84 1.09 5.18 -8.01
CA VAL A 84 0.89 4.74 -6.63
C VAL A 84 2.23 4.22 -6.15
N SER A 85 2.76 4.83 -5.10
CA SER A 85 4.02 4.39 -4.51
C SER A 85 3.70 3.46 -3.34
N VAL A 86 4.35 2.32 -3.29
CA VAL A 86 4.13 1.30 -2.26
C VAL A 86 5.35 1.21 -1.38
N TYR A 87 5.14 1.47 -0.09
CA TYR A 87 6.21 1.41 0.90
C TYR A 87 5.94 0.27 1.86
N CYS A 88 7.00 -0.41 2.27
CA CYS A 88 6.94 -1.40 3.33
C CYS A 88 7.88 -0.95 4.42
N ASN A 89 7.34 -0.77 5.63
CA ASN A 89 8.15 -0.33 6.78
C ASN A 89 8.97 0.91 6.45
N ASN A 90 8.32 1.86 5.77
CA ASN A 90 8.88 3.16 5.36
C ASN A 90 9.96 3.08 4.28
N THR A 91 10.13 1.94 3.63
CA THR A 91 11.04 1.80 2.50
C THR A 91 10.24 1.63 1.23
N LEU A 92 10.53 2.45 0.22
CA LEU A 92 9.87 2.34 -1.07
C LEU A 92 10.21 1.01 -1.72
N LYS A 93 9.20 0.23 -2.05
CA LYS A 93 9.40 -1.09 -2.66
C LYS A 93 9.07 -1.09 -4.14
N THR A 94 8.01 -0.42 -4.52
CA THR A 94 7.63 -0.38 -5.93
C THR A 94 6.75 0.81 -6.19
N MET A 95 6.68 1.21 -7.45
CA MET A 95 5.77 2.26 -7.89
C MET A 95 4.97 1.70 -9.05
N ILE A 96 3.66 1.79 -8.95
CA ILE A 96 2.76 1.28 -9.96
C ILE A 96 2.04 2.48 -10.56
N SER A 97 2.10 2.61 -11.88
CA SER A 97 1.40 3.69 -12.54
C SER A 97 0.38 3.08 -13.49
N ILE A 98 -0.88 3.45 -13.36
CA ILE A 98 -1.88 3.01 -14.31
C ILE A 98 -2.19 4.13 -15.28
N GLN A 99 -2.43 3.75 -16.52
CA GLN A 99 -2.85 4.71 -17.51
C GLN A 99 -4.36 4.81 -17.51
N GLY A 100 -4.89 5.86 -18.11
CA GLY A 100 -6.32 6.03 -18.22
C GLY A 100 -6.98 4.80 -18.83
N SER A 101 -7.94 4.24 -18.12
CA SER A 101 -8.56 3.00 -18.53
C SER A 101 -10.01 3.15 -18.94
N GLU A 102 -10.52 4.39 -18.91
CA GLU A 102 -11.90 4.69 -19.32
C GLU A 102 -12.91 3.79 -18.62
N GLY A 103 -12.68 3.55 -17.34
CA GLY A 103 -13.57 2.76 -16.51
C GLY A 103 -13.31 1.25 -16.53
N LYS A 104 -12.32 0.79 -17.28
CA LYS A 104 -12.02 -0.63 -17.31
C LYS A 104 -11.10 -1.01 -16.17
N TRP A 105 -11.39 -2.13 -15.52
CA TRP A 105 -10.53 -2.64 -14.45
C TRP A 105 -9.25 -3.22 -15.02
N LEU A 106 -8.12 -2.84 -14.45
CA LEU A 106 -6.81 -3.34 -14.81
C LEU A 106 -6.19 -4.01 -13.59
N GLU A 107 -5.47 -5.11 -13.82
CA GLU A 107 -4.72 -5.77 -12.75
C GLU A 107 -3.24 -5.61 -13.03
N THR A 108 -2.50 -5.17 -12.03
CA THR A 108 -1.07 -4.95 -12.12
C THR A 108 -0.38 -5.72 -11.01
N ASP A 109 0.60 -6.54 -11.38
CA ASP A 109 1.32 -7.39 -10.46
C ASP A 109 2.78 -6.95 -10.41
N ARG A 110 3.33 -6.79 -9.20
CA ARG A 110 4.72 -6.37 -9.00
C ARG A 110 5.35 -7.13 -7.85
N GLU A 111 6.66 -7.25 -7.89
CA GLU A 111 7.38 -7.82 -6.76
C GLU A 111 7.44 -6.82 -5.63
N LEU A 112 7.21 -7.29 -4.41
CA LEU A 112 7.40 -6.47 -3.24
C LEU A 112 8.78 -6.62 -2.64
N ASP A 113 9.31 -7.80 -2.61
CA ASP A 113 10.64 -8.09 -2.07
C ASP A 113 10.53 -9.25 -1.07
N HIS A 114 11.66 -9.58 -0.51
CA HIS A 114 11.71 -10.58 0.55
C HIS A 114 11.23 -9.94 1.85
N MET A 115 10.32 -10.61 2.54
CA MET A 115 9.74 -10.09 3.78
C MET A 115 9.79 -11.17 4.85
N MET A 116 10.14 -10.75 6.06
CA MET A 116 10.21 -11.66 7.20
C MET A 116 8.80 -11.94 7.71
N ALA A 117 8.64 -13.04 8.44
CA ALA A 117 7.41 -13.29 9.15
C ALA A 117 7.20 -12.22 10.23
N GLY A 118 5.96 -11.90 10.54
CA GLY A 118 5.64 -10.93 11.56
C GLY A 118 4.87 -9.76 11.03
N ASN A 119 4.86 -8.69 11.80
CA ASN A 119 4.08 -7.51 11.50
C ASN A 119 4.86 -6.53 10.65
N HIS A 120 4.18 -5.95 9.66
CA HIS A 120 4.75 -4.96 8.76
C HIS A 120 3.76 -3.83 8.52
N TYR A 121 4.27 -2.66 8.12
CA TYR A 121 3.42 -1.56 7.68
C TYR A 121 3.46 -1.48 6.19
N ILE A 122 2.30 -1.33 5.57
CA ILE A 122 2.21 -1.06 4.14
C ILE A 122 1.65 0.34 4.00
N LYS A 123 2.27 1.15 3.16
CA LYS A 123 1.77 2.50 2.88
C LYS A 123 1.62 2.68 1.38
N PHE A 124 0.46 3.19 0.97
CA PHE A 124 0.18 3.53 -0.41
C PHE A 124 0.08 5.05 -0.52
N TYR A 125 0.95 5.65 -1.31
CA TYR A 125 0.92 7.08 -1.56
C TYR A 125 0.41 7.32 -2.96
N TYR A 126 -0.61 8.16 -3.10
CA TYR A 126 -1.28 8.39 -4.37
C TYR A 126 -0.82 9.70 -4.98
N GLY A 127 -0.32 9.65 -6.21
CA GLY A 127 0.25 10.82 -6.87
C GLY A 127 -0.75 11.65 -7.67
N ALA A 128 -1.97 11.17 -7.86
CA ALA A 128 -2.96 11.90 -8.61
C ALA A 128 -4.36 11.47 -8.21
N ASN A 129 -5.36 12.29 -8.56
CA ASN A 129 -6.76 11.95 -8.31
C ASN A 129 -7.31 11.07 -9.44
N GLY A 130 -8.46 10.48 -9.18
CA GLY A 130 -9.19 9.73 -10.21
C GLY A 130 -9.00 8.23 -10.16
N LEU A 131 -8.23 7.74 -9.19
CA LEU A 131 -8.01 6.31 -9.06
C LEU A 131 -9.14 5.66 -8.29
N GLU A 132 -9.59 4.50 -8.78
CA GLU A 132 -10.53 3.64 -8.06
C GLU A 132 -9.85 2.30 -7.86
N ILE A 133 -9.90 1.78 -6.65
CA ILE A 133 -9.28 0.50 -6.30
C ILE A 133 -10.36 -0.48 -5.89
N ASP A 134 -10.39 -1.64 -6.54
CA ASP A 134 -11.30 -2.70 -6.16
C ASP A 134 -10.69 -3.51 -5.01
N GLN A 135 -9.49 -4.00 -5.22
CA GLN A 135 -8.78 -4.76 -4.19
C GLN A 135 -7.29 -4.79 -4.47
N ILE A 136 -6.54 -5.05 -3.42
CA ILE A 136 -5.10 -5.27 -3.50
C ILE A 136 -4.83 -6.58 -2.80
N ARG A 137 -4.05 -7.45 -3.44
CA ARG A 137 -3.64 -8.71 -2.84
C ARG A 137 -2.12 -8.72 -2.66
N ILE A 138 -1.68 -9.12 -1.47
CA ILE A 138 -0.27 -9.34 -1.19
C ILE A 138 -0.12 -10.81 -0.93
N TYR A 139 0.72 -11.47 -1.72
CA TYR A 139 0.79 -12.93 -1.67
C TYR A 139 2.22 -13.41 -1.83
N GLN A 140 2.45 -14.60 -1.29
CA GLN A 140 3.77 -15.22 -1.36
C GLN A 140 3.92 -15.96 -2.68
N MET A 141 5.11 -15.82 -3.24
CA MET A 141 5.42 -16.47 -4.51
C MET A 141 5.58 -17.98 -4.33
#